data_d1503a9de88add1e5392d0be94f148ee
#
_entry.id   d1503a9de88add1e5392d0be94f148ee
#
_cell.length_a   1.000
_cell.length_b   1.000
_cell.length_c   1.000
_cell.angle_alpha   90.00
_cell.angle_beta   90.00
_cell.angle_gamma   90.00
#
_symmetry.space_group_name_H-M   'P 1'
#
loop_
_entity.id
_entity.type
_entity.pdbx_description
1 polymer ?
#
loop_
_entity_poly.entity_id
_entity_poly.type
_entity_poly.pdbx_seq_one_letter_code
_entity_poly.pdbx_strand_id
1 'polypeptide(L)'
;MRGLRRPLGIAATAAVVLLAASACASGSPGGTPAPASLGAVTPIPPEGEVAATGTVLDTGGGAQLCLGAVAESYPPQCTGIPLEGWTWDGVDGAESSGEVTWGAYAVRGAYDGETFTSTQPPILLALYDPIRPEDPTGGRPGAGDDATLTAIQDELPDKLGDAYLASSAQDGWLWVDVVWDDGSWQEAADAEYGADTVIIRSAITETGG
;
A
#
# COMPACT_ATOMS: atom_id res chain seq x y z
N MET A 1 -17.21 -9.42 -107.72
CA MET A 1 -16.71 -8.03 -107.85
C MET A 1 -16.44 -7.48 -106.44
N ARG A 2 -15.18 -7.11 -106.28
CA ARG A 2 -14.64 -6.05 -105.41
C ARG A 2 -15.25 -5.94 -104.00
N GLY A 3 -14.58 -5.85 -102.88
CA GLY A 3 -13.23 -5.45 -102.64
C GLY A 3 -12.93 -5.47 -101.20
N LEU A 4 -11.68 -5.74 -100.96
CA LEU A 4 -10.88 -5.58 -99.81
C LEU A 4 -11.21 -4.37 -98.93
N ARG A 5 -11.12 -4.52 -97.60
CA ARG A 5 -10.32 -3.72 -96.70
C ARG A 5 -10.42 -4.17 -95.25
N ARG A 6 -9.31 -4.60 -94.73
CA ARG A 6 -8.93 -4.55 -93.29
C ARG A 6 -8.84 -3.08 -92.90
N PRO A 7 -9.09 -2.72 -91.65
CA PRO A 7 -7.93 -2.51 -90.79
C PRO A 7 -8.05 -2.92 -89.30
N LEU A 8 -6.94 -3.20 -88.82
CA LEU A 8 -6.24 -2.77 -87.59
C LEU A 8 -6.93 -2.91 -86.25
N GLY A 9 -6.25 -3.72 -85.51
CA GLY A 9 -6.47 -3.91 -84.08
C GLY A 9 -6.13 -2.67 -83.24
N ILE A 10 -6.83 -2.57 -82.15
CA ILE A 10 -6.37 -1.76 -81.02
C ILE A 10 -6.40 -2.67 -79.81
N ALA A 11 -5.22 -3.00 -79.30
CA ALA A 11 -5.02 -3.69 -78.05
C ALA A 11 -5.31 -2.68 -76.95
N ALA A 12 -6.35 -2.96 -76.15
CA ALA A 12 -6.60 -2.21 -74.93
C ALA A 12 -5.83 -2.87 -73.78
N THR A 13 -4.73 -2.29 -73.39
CA THR A 13 -4.00 -2.63 -72.20
C THR A 13 -4.76 -2.12 -71.00
N ALA A 14 -5.34 -3.01 -70.20
CA ALA A 14 -5.94 -2.70 -68.93
C ALA A 14 -4.80 -2.44 -67.93
N ALA A 15 -4.62 -1.18 -67.56
CA ALA A 15 -3.75 -0.77 -66.47
C ALA A 15 -4.47 -1.06 -65.13
N VAL A 16 -3.99 -2.07 -64.42
CA VAL A 16 -4.40 -2.32 -63.00
C VAL A 16 -3.67 -1.31 -62.14
N VAL A 17 -4.42 -0.30 -61.66
CA VAL A 17 -3.95 0.64 -60.66
C VAL A 17 -4.09 -0.03 -59.31
N LEU A 18 -2.99 -0.53 -58.74
CA LEU A 18 -2.89 -0.93 -57.35
C LEU A 18 -2.86 0.34 -56.49
N LEU A 19 -3.99 0.67 -55.85
CA LEU A 19 -4.05 1.63 -54.76
C LEU A 19 -3.40 0.99 -53.51
N ALA A 20 -2.15 1.34 -53.23
CA ALA A 20 -1.52 1.08 -51.94
C ALA A 20 -2.20 2.00 -50.92
N ALA A 21 -3.12 1.44 -50.13
CA ALA A 21 -3.60 2.10 -48.92
C ALA A 21 -2.48 2.15 -47.87
N SER A 22 -1.79 3.28 -47.82
CA SER A 22 -0.88 3.59 -46.71
C SER A 22 -1.74 3.84 -45.48
N ALA A 23 -1.95 2.81 -44.65
CA ALA A 23 -2.44 2.96 -43.31
C ALA A 23 -1.38 3.71 -42.49
N CYS A 24 -1.50 5.02 -42.38
CA CYS A 24 -0.82 5.76 -41.32
C CYS A 24 -1.36 5.25 -39.99
N ALA A 25 -0.63 4.33 -39.38
CA ALA A 25 -0.81 4.05 -37.98
C ALA A 25 -0.41 5.35 -37.25
N SER A 26 -1.39 6.15 -36.87
CA SER A 26 -1.23 7.21 -35.88
C SER A 26 -0.91 6.52 -34.57
N GLY A 27 0.36 6.26 -34.33
CA GLY A 27 0.86 5.97 -32.98
C GLY A 27 0.52 7.19 -32.14
N SER A 28 -0.45 7.06 -31.24
CA SER A 28 -0.63 8.03 -30.18
C SER A 28 0.74 8.21 -29.51
N PRO A 29 1.26 9.43 -29.35
CA PRO A 29 2.43 9.64 -28.52
C PRO A 29 2.09 9.02 -27.17
N GLY A 30 2.93 8.08 -26.69
CA GLY A 30 2.75 7.45 -25.41
C GLY A 30 2.60 8.55 -24.36
N GLY A 31 1.38 8.76 -23.88
CA GLY A 31 1.15 9.59 -22.73
C GLY A 31 1.95 8.97 -21.59
N THR A 32 2.73 9.76 -20.89
CA THR A 32 3.28 9.36 -19.60
C THR A 32 2.12 8.79 -18.77
N PRO A 33 2.23 7.56 -18.25
CA PRO A 33 1.18 7.05 -17.38
C PRO A 33 0.87 8.11 -16.33
N ALA A 34 -0.41 8.36 -16.08
CA ALA A 34 -0.79 9.22 -14.97
C ALA A 34 -0.15 8.63 -13.69
N PRO A 35 0.38 9.45 -12.79
CA PRO A 35 0.91 8.96 -11.54
C PRO A 35 -0.18 8.13 -10.84
N ALA A 36 0.21 7.02 -10.26
CA ALA A 36 -0.71 6.17 -9.53
C ALA A 36 -1.28 6.96 -8.34
N SER A 37 -2.59 6.92 -8.13
CA SER A 37 -3.19 7.50 -6.93
C SER A 37 -3.02 6.55 -5.75
N LEU A 38 -2.99 7.08 -4.54
CA LEU A 38 -2.77 6.33 -3.30
C LEU A 38 -3.70 5.11 -3.16
N GLY A 39 -5.01 5.27 -3.47
CA GLY A 39 -5.98 4.17 -3.42
C GLY A 39 -5.92 3.16 -4.58
N ALA A 40 -5.05 3.38 -5.58
CA ALA A 40 -4.90 2.47 -6.74
C ALA A 40 -3.64 1.61 -6.67
N VAL A 41 -2.82 1.78 -5.63
CA VAL A 41 -1.57 1.04 -5.39
C VAL A 41 -1.78 0.05 -4.26
N THR A 42 -1.20 -1.13 -4.40
CA THR A 42 -1.15 -2.13 -3.32
C THR A 42 0.32 -2.45 -3.05
N PRO A 43 0.83 -2.18 -1.84
CA PRO A 43 2.19 -2.51 -1.46
C PRO A 43 2.49 -4.01 -1.59
N ILE A 44 3.71 -4.33 -1.99
CA ILE A 44 4.17 -5.72 -2.05
C ILE A 44 4.58 -6.14 -0.63
N PRO A 45 4.10 -7.29 -0.13
CA PRO A 45 4.51 -7.79 1.18
C PRO A 45 6.03 -7.99 1.28
N PRO A 46 6.61 -7.83 2.48
CA PRO A 46 8.05 -8.03 2.70
C PRO A 46 8.45 -9.49 2.47
N GLU A 47 9.61 -9.73 1.86
CA GLU A 47 10.14 -11.08 1.67
C GLU A 47 10.92 -11.60 2.90
N GLY A 48 11.34 -10.71 3.79
CA GLY A 48 12.20 -10.98 4.93
C GLY A 48 11.47 -11.10 6.26
N GLU A 49 12.27 -11.27 7.34
CA GLU A 49 11.74 -11.17 8.69
C GLU A 49 11.34 -9.74 9.01
N VAL A 50 10.17 -9.60 9.61
CA VAL A 50 9.63 -8.32 10.05
C VAL A 50 9.40 -8.29 11.56
N ALA A 51 9.32 -7.08 12.09
CA ALA A 51 8.94 -6.82 13.47
C ALA A 51 7.76 -5.85 13.52
N ALA A 52 6.94 -6.01 14.54
CA ALA A 52 5.87 -5.09 14.87
C ALA A 52 5.71 -4.98 16.38
N THR A 53 5.16 -3.85 16.84
CA THR A 53 4.76 -3.66 18.24
C THR A 53 3.27 -3.37 18.31
N GLY A 54 2.58 -4.00 19.24
CA GLY A 54 1.15 -3.79 19.36
C GLY A 54 0.53 -4.57 20.51
N THR A 55 -0.78 -4.47 20.62
CA THR A 55 -1.55 -5.31 21.53
C THR A 55 -1.92 -6.61 20.82
N VAL A 56 -1.54 -7.74 21.41
CA VAL A 56 -2.08 -9.03 21.00
C VAL A 56 -3.36 -9.25 21.79
N LEU A 57 -4.46 -9.52 21.09
CA LEU A 57 -5.80 -9.73 21.66
C LEU A 57 -6.37 -11.03 21.13
N ASP A 58 -6.88 -11.87 22.02
CA ASP A 58 -7.62 -13.09 21.69
C ASP A 58 -8.96 -13.08 22.41
N THR A 59 -10.03 -13.17 21.66
CA THR A 59 -11.42 -13.22 22.16
C THR A 59 -12.02 -14.63 22.13
N GLY A 60 -11.16 -15.66 22.03
CA GLY A 60 -11.55 -17.07 21.89
C GLY A 60 -11.66 -17.56 20.45
N GLY A 61 -11.44 -16.69 19.47
CA GLY A 61 -11.47 -17.00 18.04
C GLY A 61 -10.09 -17.10 17.37
N GLY A 62 -9.03 -16.91 18.13
CA GLY A 62 -7.65 -16.78 17.66
C GLY A 62 -7.07 -15.41 17.97
N ALA A 63 -5.75 -15.36 18.04
CA ALA A 63 -5.03 -14.13 18.33
C ALA A 63 -5.06 -13.16 17.13
N GLN A 64 -5.15 -11.88 17.42
CA GLN A 64 -4.97 -10.80 16.46
C GLN A 64 -3.93 -9.80 16.98
N LEU A 65 -3.19 -9.18 16.08
CA LEU A 65 -2.21 -8.15 16.37
C LEU A 65 -2.82 -6.78 16.05
N CYS A 66 -3.11 -6.02 17.09
CA CYS A 66 -3.65 -4.66 16.98
C CYS A 66 -2.50 -3.67 16.85
N LEU A 67 -2.32 -3.13 15.66
CA LEU A 67 -1.26 -2.18 15.31
C LEU A 67 -1.71 -0.72 15.45
N GLY A 68 -3.02 -0.49 15.42
CA GLY A 68 -3.65 0.82 15.55
C GLY A 68 -4.18 1.10 16.95
N ALA A 69 -5.22 1.91 17.01
CA ALA A 69 -5.84 2.33 18.25
C ALA A 69 -6.46 1.16 19.02
N VAL A 70 -6.25 1.16 20.34
CA VAL A 70 -6.89 0.24 21.29
C VAL A 70 -7.80 1.04 22.19
N ALA A 71 -9.06 0.62 22.30
CA ALA A 71 -10.03 1.30 23.16
C ALA A 71 -9.67 1.14 24.63
N GLU A 72 -9.79 2.20 25.40
CA GLU A 72 -9.60 2.23 26.85
C GLU A 72 -10.81 1.58 27.56
N SER A 73 -11.00 0.28 27.35
CA SER A 73 -12.03 -0.55 27.98
C SER A 73 -11.41 -1.74 28.70
N TYR A 74 -12.16 -2.46 29.52
CA TYR A 74 -11.69 -3.66 30.18
C TYR A 74 -12.71 -4.80 29.98
N PRO A 75 -12.36 -5.84 29.19
CA PRO A 75 -11.14 -6.01 28.42
C PRO A 75 -10.99 -4.96 27.30
N PRO A 76 -9.76 -4.73 26.80
CA PRO A 76 -9.51 -3.82 25.70
C PRO A 76 -10.20 -4.30 24.40
N GLN A 77 -10.47 -3.38 23.49
CA GLN A 77 -11.05 -3.69 22.19
C GLN A 77 -10.24 -3.01 21.09
N CYS A 78 -9.95 -3.74 20.05
CA CYS A 78 -9.28 -3.24 18.85
C CYS A 78 -9.67 -4.09 17.63
N THR A 79 -9.38 -3.57 16.46
CA THR A 79 -9.36 -4.36 15.22
C THR A 79 -7.91 -4.55 14.85
N GLY A 80 -7.48 -5.81 14.70
CA GLY A 80 -6.12 -6.19 14.37
C GLY A 80 -6.07 -7.09 13.15
N ILE A 81 -4.87 -7.31 12.64
CA ILE A 81 -4.61 -8.34 11.63
C ILE A 81 -4.52 -9.72 12.31
N PRO A 82 -4.86 -10.82 11.61
CA PRO A 82 -4.68 -12.18 12.15
C PRO A 82 -3.23 -12.41 12.58
N LEU A 83 -3.05 -13.06 13.73
CA LEU A 83 -1.74 -13.44 14.26
C LEU A 83 -1.63 -14.96 14.36
N GLU A 84 -0.94 -15.56 13.41
CA GLU A 84 -0.65 -16.98 13.40
C GLU A 84 0.64 -17.32 14.18
N GLY A 85 0.79 -18.60 14.54
CA GLY A 85 1.97 -19.06 15.31
C GLY A 85 2.03 -18.54 16.74
N TRP A 86 0.95 -17.92 17.24
CA TRP A 86 0.85 -17.40 18.59
C TRP A 86 0.35 -18.45 19.59
N THR A 87 0.89 -18.45 20.78
CA THR A 87 0.38 -19.19 21.95
C THR A 87 0.56 -18.34 23.19
N TRP A 88 -0.37 -18.43 24.12
CA TRP A 88 -0.26 -17.79 25.42
C TRP A 88 0.56 -18.58 26.43
N ASP A 89 0.90 -19.85 26.14
CA ASP A 89 1.67 -20.71 27.02
C ASP A 89 3.10 -20.16 27.17
N GLY A 90 3.45 -19.79 28.42
CA GLY A 90 4.78 -19.28 28.74
C GLY A 90 5.04 -17.81 28.34
N VAL A 91 4.00 -17.08 27.94
CA VAL A 91 4.11 -15.65 27.62
C VAL A 91 3.84 -14.83 28.87
N ASP A 92 4.84 -14.02 29.27
CA ASP A 92 4.72 -13.12 30.43
C ASP A 92 3.88 -11.87 30.09
N GLY A 93 3.24 -11.30 31.11
CA GLY A 93 2.53 -10.01 31.00
C GLY A 93 1.17 -10.09 30.31
N ALA A 94 0.63 -11.29 30.09
CA ALA A 94 -0.71 -11.47 29.63
C ALA A 94 -1.73 -11.19 30.74
N GLU A 95 -2.83 -10.53 30.38
CA GLU A 95 -4.01 -10.34 31.22
C GLU A 95 -5.18 -11.11 30.63
N SER A 96 -6.14 -11.51 31.47
CA SER A 96 -7.34 -12.21 31.02
C SER A 96 -8.58 -11.73 31.77
N SER A 97 -9.69 -11.67 31.06
CA SER A 97 -11.03 -11.39 31.63
C SER A 97 -12.09 -12.18 30.87
N GLY A 98 -12.68 -13.19 31.52
CA GLY A 98 -13.54 -14.15 30.84
C GLY A 98 -12.78 -14.97 29.81
N GLU A 99 -13.25 -14.97 28.56
CA GLU A 99 -12.61 -15.67 27.45
C GLU A 99 -11.60 -14.77 26.70
N VAL A 100 -11.46 -13.51 27.10
CA VAL A 100 -10.56 -12.55 26.43
C VAL A 100 -9.20 -12.57 27.11
N THR A 101 -8.12 -12.73 26.33
CA THR A 101 -6.72 -12.62 26.78
C THR A 101 -5.99 -11.60 25.93
N TRP A 102 -5.18 -10.76 26.55
CA TRP A 102 -4.44 -9.72 25.84
C TRP A 102 -3.11 -9.38 26.54
N GLY A 103 -2.25 -8.68 25.79
CA GLY A 103 -1.02 -8.09 26.29
C GLY A 103 -0.32 -7.28 25.23
N ALA A 104 0.61 -6.42 25.63
CA ALA A 104 1.36 -5.57 24.70
C ALA A 104 2.75 -6.17 24.45
N TYR A 105 3.09 -6.43 23.18
CA TYR A 105 4.30 -7.13 22.79
C TYR A 105 4.97 -6.51 21.56
N ALA A 106 6.28 -6.74 21.48
CA ALA A 106 7.01 -6.74 20.22
C ALA A 106 7.02 -8.18 19.69
N VAL A 107 6.64 -8.35 18.43
CA VAL A 107 6.58 -9.64 17.74
C VAL A 107 7.51 -9.62 16.53
N ARG A 108 8.09 -10.78 16.19
CA ARG A 108 8.92 -10.97 15.00
C ARG A 108 8.42 -12.16 14.21
N GLY A 109 8.49 -12.05 12.89
CA GLY A 109 7.98 -13.10 12.03
C GLY A 109 7.93 -12.72 10.56
N ALA A 110 6.90 -13.21 9.87
CA ALA A 110 6.63 -12.91 8.48
C ALA A 110 5.25 -12.24 8.34
N TYR A 111 5.11 -11.38 7.34
CA TYR A 111 3.85 -10.75 6.98
C TYR A 111 3.58 -10.98 5.49
N ASP A 112 2.43 -11.51 5.13
CA ASP A 112 2.07 -11.87 3.75
C ASP A 112 1.16 -10.86 3.05
N GLY A 113 0.88 -9.73 3.70
CA GLY A 113 -0.05 -8.70 3.23
C GLY A 113 -1.40 -8.72 3.94
N GLU A 114 -1.73 -9.81 4.65
CA GLU A 114 -2.97 -9.95 5.39
C GLU A 114 -2.74 -10.47 6.81
N THR A 115 -1.86 -11.46 6.97
CA THR A 115 -1.61 -12.20 8.21
C THR A 115 -0.18 -12.01 8.68
N PHE A 116 0.00 -11.78 9.97
CA PHE A 116 1.31 -11.82 10.61
C PHE A 116 1.53 -13.22 11.21
N THR A 117 2.59 -13.92 10.80
CA THR A 117 2.99 -15.21 11.37
C THR A 117 4.16 -15.01 12.33
N SER A 118 3.92 -15.18 13.64
CA SER A 118 4.99 -15.10 14.65
C SER A 118 5.93 -16.30 14.53
N THR A 119 7.23 -16.05 14.38
CA THR A 119 8.26 -17.08 14.23
C THR A 119 9.24 -17.12 15.40
N GLN A 120 9.16 -16.14 16.29
CA GLN A 120 10.04 -16.01 17.46
C GLN A 120 9.23 -15.73 18.72
N PRO A 121 9.78 -16.08 19.93
CA PRO A 121 9.13 -15.71 21.17
C PRO A 121 8.90 -14.20 21.26
N PRO A 122 7.70 -13.76 21.70
CA PRO A 122 7.40 -12.34 21.85
C PRO A 122 8.23 -11.72 22.97
N ILE A 123 8.45 -10.42 22.85
CA ILE A 123 9.08 -9.62 23.89
C ILE A 123 8.00 -8.73 24.50
N LEU A 124 7.83 -8.78 25.84
CA LEU A 124 6.94 -7.86 26.52
C LEU A 124 7.31 -6.41 26.16
N LEU A 125 6.35 -5.61 25.71
CA LEU A 125 6.61 -4.27 25.17
C LEU A 125 7.36 -3.38 26.18
N ALA A 126 7.09 -3.54 27.49
CA ALA A 126 7.79 -2.82 28.55
C ALA A 126 9.30 -3.14 28.64
N LEU A 127 9.76 -4.23 28.02
CA LEU A 127 11.16 -4.66 27.99
C LEU A 127 11.78 -4.50 26.58
N TYR A 128 11.01 -4.02 25.64
CA TYR A 128 11.46 -3.83 24.25
C TYR A 128 11.95 -2.40 24.04
N ASP A 129 13.16 -2.27 23.49
CA ASP A 129 13.73 -0.97 23.09
C ASP A 129 13.71 -0.86 21.56
N PRO A 130 12.71 -0.18 20.98
CA PRO A 130 12.59 -0.08 19.55
C PRO A 130 13.68 0.78 18.95
N ILE A 131 14.19 0.37 17.79
CA ILE A 131 15.03 1.23 16.96
C ILE A 131 14.13 2.39 16.50
N ARG A 132 14.52 3.61 16.85
CA ARG A 132 13.77 4.80 16.44
C ARG A 132 14.14 5.12 14.98
N PRO A 133 13.18 5.14 14.05
CA PRO A 133 13.43 5.55 12.67
C PRO A 133 14.00 6.98 12.62
N GLU A 134 14.81 7.24 11.61
CA GLU A 134 15.23 8.63 11.32
C GLU A 134 14.01 9.46 10.93
N ASP A 135 14.04 10.75 11.29
CA ASP A 135 12.99 11.68 10.90
C ASP A 135 13.07 11.95 9.38
N PRO A 136 12.10 11.50 8.57
CA PRO A 136 12.14 11.67 7.12
C PRO A 136 12.03 13.13 6.67
N THR A 137 11.54 14.02 7.55
CA THR A 137 11.41 15.44 7.25
C THR A 137 12.73 16.20 7.42
N GLY A 138 13.68 15.61 8.16
CA GLY A 138 14.91 16.31 8.56
C GLY A 138 14.64 17.56 9.40
N GLY A 139 13.52 17.59 10.13
CA GLY A 139 13.08 18.72 10.95
C GLY A 139 12.54 19.92 10.16
N ARG A 140 12.24 19.75 8.86
CA ARG A 140 11.65 20.80 8.01
C ARG A 140 10.13 20.80 8.13
N PRO A 141 9.47 21.94 8.10
CA PRO A 141 8.01 21.99 8.02
C PRO A 141 7.53 21.48 6.65
N GLY A 142 6.35 20.86 6.63
CA GLY A 142 5.64 20.47 5.41
C GLY A 142 5.01 21.66 4.70
N ALA A 143 4.42 21.41 3.54
CA ALA A 143 3.79 22.39 2.68
C ALA A 143 2.27 22.51 2.86
N GLY A 144 1.64 21.60 3.62
CA GLY A 144 0.19 21.56 3.80
C GLY A 144 -0.31 22.62 4.77
N ASP A 145 -1.40 23.31 4.40
CA ASP A 145 -2.20 24.09 5.35
C ASP A 145 -3.25 23.20 6.02
N ASP A 146 -3.80 23.66 7.15
CA ASP A 146 -4.75 22.88 7.96
C ASP A 146 -5.98 22.41 7.15
N ALA A 147 -6.49 23.19 6.22
CA ALA A 147 -7.67 22.86 5.43
C ALA A 147 -7.34 21.74 4.41
N THR A 148 -6.19 21.85 3.76
CA THR A 148 -5.69 20.85 2.83
C THR A 148 -5.40 19.52 3.55
N LEU A 149 -4.69 19.56 4.69
CA LEU A 149 -4.36 18.37 5.47
C LEU A 149 -5.62 17.67 6.01
N THR A 150 -6.62 18.44 6.46
CA THR A 150 -7.92 17.90 6.89
C THR A 150 -8.65 17.20 5.74
N ALA A 151 -8.69 17.82 4.56
CA ALA A 151 -9.35 17.24 3.40
C ALA A 151 -8.69 15.92 2.96
N ILE A 152 -7.34 15.86 2.97
CA ILE A 152 -6.60 14.60 2.71
C ILE A 152 -6.92 13.57 3.80
N GLN A 153 -6.88 13.97 5.07
CA GLN A 153 -7.14 13.07 6.20
C GLN A 153 -8.52 12.40 6.12
N ASP A 154 -9.53 13.15 5.68
CA ASP A 154 -10.91 12.65 5.57
C ASP A 154 -11.07 11.56 4.49
N GLU A 155 -10.23 11.56 3.43
CA GLU A 155 -10.31 10.57 2.35
C GLU A 155 -9.43 9.33 2.54
N LEU A 156 -8.42 9.39 3.45
CA LEU A 156 -7.46 8.29 3.65
C LEU A 156 -8.10 6.95 4.04
N PRO A 157 -9.11 6.89 4.95
CA PRO A 157 -9.73 5.61 5.30
C PRO A 157 -10.37 4.90 4.09
N ASP A 158 -10.98 5.65 3.19
CA ASP A 158 -11.59 5.09 1.98
C ASP A 158 -10.54 4.65 0.95
N LYS A 159 -9.38 5.32 0.90
CA LYS A 159 -8.29 4.99 -0.03
C LYS A 159 -7.44 3.82 0.43
N LEU A 160 -7.17 3.70 1.72
CA LEU A 160 -6.25 2.71 2.30
C LEU A 160 -6.98 1.51 2.93
N GLY A 161 -8.30 1.63 3.17
CA GLY A 161 -9.11 0.56 3.75
C GLY A 161 -8.56 0.05 5.08
N ASP A 162 -8.52 -1.27 5.24
CA ASP A 162 -8.08 -1.93 6.49
C ASP A 162 -6.59 -1.73 6.80
N ALA A 163 -5.81 -1.25 5.86
CA ALA A 163 -4.41 -0.92 6.10
C ALA A 163 -4.21 0.43 6.79
N TYR A 164 -5.22 1.31 6.79
CA TYR A 164 -5.18 2.58 7.51
C TYR A 164 -5.29 2.37 9.02
N LEU A 165 -4.35 2.90 9.78
CA LEU A 165 -4.34 2.81 11.24
C LEU A 165 -4.72 4.12 11.92
N ALA A 166 -4.05 5.20 11.51
CA ALA A 166 -4.27 6.53 12.07
C ALA A 166 -3.65 7.62 11.18
N SER A 167 -4.03 8.86 11.39
CA SER A 167 -3.31 10.00 10.84
C SER A 167 -3.35 11.21 11.77
N SER A 168 -2.35 12.07 11.68
CA SER A 168 -2.24 13.30 12.46
C SER A 168 -1.51 14.39 11.68
N ALA A 169 -2.06 15.61 11.70
CA ALA A 169 -1.41 16.77 11.14
C ALA A 169 -0.44 17.39 12.16
N GLN A 170 0.79 17.64 11.75
CA GLN A 170 1.81 18.30 12.56
C GLN A 170 2.80 19.05 11.68
N ASP A 171 3.04 20.31 11.98
CA ASP A 171 4.05 21.17 11.34
C ASP A 171 3.96 21.22 9.80
N GLY A 172 2.72 21.23 9.26
CA GLY A 172 2.47 21.26 7.82
C GLY A 172 2.58 19.91 7.11
N TRP A 173 2.84 18.84 7.87
CA TRP A 173 2.83 17.45 7.40
C TRP A 173 1.57 16.71 7.87
N LEU A 174 1.06 15.80 7.05
CA LEU A 174 0.13 14.77 7.47
C LEU A 174 0.88 13.45 7.65
N TRP A 175 1.02 13.02 8.89
CA TRP A 175 1.60 11.73 9.25
C TRP A 175 0.51 10.67 9.18
N VAL A 176 0.75 9.60 8.43
CA VAL A 176 -0.22 8.53 8.18
C VAL A 176 0.41 7.20 8.59
N ASP A 177 -0.17 6.57 9.59
CA ASP A 177 0.22 5.25 10.04
C ASP A 177 -0.57 4.18 9.28
N VAL A 178 0.13 3.23 8.70
CA VAL A 178 -0.42 2.10 7.94
C VAL A 178 0.14 0.78 8.46
N VAL A 179 -0.54 -0.33 8.15
CA VAL A 179 -0.05 -1.67 8.50
C VAL A 179 1.34 -1.91 7.91
N TRP A 180 1.47 -1.74 6.59
CA TRP A 180 2.71 -1.95 5.84
C TRP A 180 2.75 -1.07 4.59
N ASP A 181 3.92 -0.56 4.24
CA ASP A 181 4.23 0.08 2.96
C ASP A 181 5.64 -0.30 2.53
N ASP A 182 5.81 -0.71 1.27
CA ASP A 182 7.09 -0.98 0.62
C ASP A 182 7.71 0.28 -0.02
N GLY A 183 7.13 1.46 0.24
CA GLY A 183 7.45 2.75 -0.34
C GLY A 183 6.52 3.16 -1.49
N SER A 184 5.71 2.24 -1.99
CA SER A 184 4.81 2.52 -3.12
C SER A 184 3.66 3.47 -2.76
N TRP A 185 3.14 3.42 -1.55
CA TRP A 185 2.16 4.39 -1.07
C TRP A 185 2.79 5.76 -0.82
N GLN A 186 4.04 5.81 -0.30
CA GLN A 186 4.74 7.09 -0.18
C GLN A 186 4.93 7.74 -1.56
N GLU A 187 5.37 6.98 -2.56
CA GLU A 187 5.52 7.49 -3.93
C GLU A 187 4.18 7.97 -4.52
N ALA A 188 3.09 7.24 -4.28
CA ALA A 188 1.76 7.62 -4.74
C ALA A 188 1.25 8.87 -4.01
N ALA A 189 1.47 8.99 -2.70
CA ALA A 189 1.12 10.16 -1.91
C ALA A 189 1.88 11.41 -2.39
N ASP A 190 3.17 11.29 -2.65
CA ASP A 190 4.01 12.37 -3.19
C ASP A 190 3.53 12.84 -4.57
N ALA A 191 3.12 11.89 -5.42
CA ALA A 191 2.60 12.20 -6.75
C ALA A 191 1.21 12.86 -6.71
N GLU A 192 0.37 12.50 -5.76
CA GLU A 192 -1.01 12.98 -5.65
C GLU A 192 -1.10 14.29 -4.86
N TYR A 193 -0.38 14.42 -3.75
CA TYR A 193 -0.49 15.54 -2.80
C TYR A 193 0.74 16.47 -2.78
N GLY A 194 1.84 16.04 -3.37
CA GLY A 194 3.14 16.74 -3.32
C GLY A 194 4.07 16.16 -2.26
N ALA A 195 5.37 16.12 -2.57
CA ALA A 195 6.41 15.45 -1.77
C ALA A 195 6.62 16.00 -0.35
N ASP A 196 6.15 17.23 -0.07
CA ASP A 196 6.31 17.84 1.26
C ASP A 196 4.96 17.93 2.02
N THR A 197 4.02 16.98 1.78
CA THR A 197 2.67 17.06 2.35
C THR A 197 2.32 15.87 3.22
N VAL A 198 2.58 14.62 2.78
CA VAL A 198 2.19 13.39 3.45
C VAL A 198 3.41 12.52 3.75
N ILE A 199 3.48 11.96 4.95
CA ILE A 199 4.46 10.95 5.35
C ILE A 199 3.74 9.66 5.69
N ILE A 200 4.02 8.58 4.96
CA ILE A 200 3.52 7.25 5.25
C ILE A 200 4.48 6.53 6.21
N ARG A 201 3.96 5.95 7.28
CA ARG A 201 4.73 5.19 8.27
C ARG A 201 4.15 3.80 8.44
N SER A 202 4.96 2.78 8.23
CA SER A 202 4.59 1.39 8.45
C SER A 202 4.67 1.01 9.93
N ALA A 203 3.64 0.35 10.46
CA ALA A 203 3.65 -0.24 11.79
C ALA A 203 4.45 -1.56 11.83
N ILE A 204 4.49 -2.27 10.70
CA ILE A 204 5.36 -3.43 10.49
C ILE A 204 6.64 -2.92 9.82
N THR A 205 7.80 -3.35 10.30
CA THR A 205 9.11 -2.92 9.79
C THR A 205 9.99 -4.14 9.53
N GLU A 206 10.83 -4.07 8.48
CA GLU A 206 11.85 -5.09 8.24
C GLU A 206 12.89 -5.09 9.36
N THR A 207 13.33 -6.26 9.80
CA THR A 207 14.32 -6.39 10.89
C THR A 207 15.75 -6.20 10.41
N GLY A 208 15.96 -5.59 9.25
CA GLY A 208 17.22 -5.16 8.69
C GLY A 208 18.18 -6.31 8.35
N GLY A 209 18.65 -6.35 7.13
CA GLY A 209 19.81 -7.16 6.78
C GLY A 209 21.11 -6.51 7.26
#